data_36f5206d9fc74f8bcf6d3206d7d18cf3
#
_entry.id   36f5206d9fc74f8bcf6d3206d7d18cf3
#
_cell.length_a   1.000
_cell.length_b   1.000
_cell.length_c   1.000
_cell.angle_alpha   90.00
_cell.angle_beta   90.00
_cell.angle_gamma   90.00
#
_symmetry.space_group_name_H-M   'P 1'
#
loop_
_entity.id
_entity.type
_entity.pdbx_description
1 polymer ?
#
loop_
_entity_poly.entity_id
_entity_poly.type
_entity_poly.pdbx_seq_one_letter_code
_entity_poly.pdbx_strand_id
1 'polypeptide(L)'
;MLTVESVANLVVDDRYSECIRSIVVNPLLGTACVAYKDSDVVYKYSDVPSTEIFRLIHHKDISLGMWVNQVLKNTDLPFLRETFGY
;
A
#
# COMPACT_ATOMS: atom_id res chain seq x y z
N MET A 1 -9.20 -11.95 -18.82
CA MET A 1 -9.82 -12.51 -17.61
C MET A 1 -9.41 -11.68 -16.40
N LEU A 2 -10.36 -11.31 -15.57
CA LEU A 2 -10.08 -10.60 -14.33
C LEU A 2 -9.69 -11.58 -13.24
N THR A 3 -8.63 -11.28 -12.52
CA THR A 3 -8.20 -12.07 -11.37
C THR A 3 -8.66 -11.41 -10.08
N VAL A 4 -8.60 -12.13 -8.97
CA VAL A 4 -8.86 -11.54 -7.65
C VAL A 4 -7.95 -10.34 -7.42
N GLU A 5 -6.70 -10.43 -7.82
CA GLU A 5 -5.75 -9.34 -7.68
C GLU A 5 -6.21 -8.09 -8.43
N SER A 6 -6.64 -8.25 -9.70
CA SER A 6 -7.09 -7.11 -10.49
C SER A 6 -8.39 -6.52 -9.96
N VAL A 7 -9.32 -7.36 -9.51
CA VAL A 7 -10.65 -6.91 -9.07
C VAL A 7 -10.60 -6.24 -7.71
N ALA A 8 -9.74 -6.71 -6.81
CA ALA A 8 -9.72 -6.27 -5.42
C ALA A 8 -8.67 -5.19 -5.13
N ASN A 9 -7.87 -4.78 -6.13
CA ASN A 9 -6.89 -3.72 -5.93
C ASN A 9 -7.57 -2.37 -5.76
N LEU A 10 -7.20 -1.67 -4.69
CA LEU A 10 -7.73 -0.35 -4.36
C LEU A 10 -6.57 0.63 -4.27
N VAL A 11 -6.66 1.71 -5.03
CA VAL A 11 -5.63 2.74 -5.05
C VAL A 11 -5.97 3.80 -4.00
N VAL A 12 -5.02 4.05 -3.10
CA VAL A 12 -5.17 5.07 -2.05
C VAL A 12 -4.18 6.19 -2.36
N ASP A 13 -4.69 7.26 -2.95
CA ASP A 13 -3.90 8.44 -3.31
C ASP A 13 -4.64 9.75 -3.02
N ASP A 14 -5.70 9.67 -2.22
CA ASP A 14 -6.59 10.79 -1.95
C ASP A 14 -6.12 11.70 -0.82
N ARG A 15 -4.89 11.52 -0.35
CA ARG A 15 -4.31 12.30 0.74
C ARG A 15 -2.92 12.79 0.36
N TYR A 16 -2.58 13.97 0.87
CA TYR A 16 -1.25 14.49 0.68
C TYR A 16 -0.22 13.67 1.46
N SER A 17 0.92 13.42 0.83
CA SER A 17 2.09 12.85 1.48
C SER A 17 3.33 13.45 0.84
N GLU A 18 4.34 13.78 1.65
CA GLU A 18 5.59 14.32 1.14
C GLU A 18 6.38 13.30 0.33
N CYS A 19 6.36 12.03 0.74
CA CYS A 19 7.21 11.00 0.17
C CYS A 19 6.46 9.97 -0.65
N ILE A 20 5.21 9.71 -0.35
CA ILE A 20 4.46 8.61 -0.95
C ILE A 20 3.54 9.16 -2.04
N ARG A 21 3.66 8.59 -3.24
CA ARG A 21 2.80 8.93 -4.37
C ARG A 21 1.44 8.25 -4.25
N SER A 22 1.45 6.95 -4.00
CA SER A 22 0.22 6.16 -3.86
C SER A 22 0.50 4.84 -3.16
N ILE A 23 -0.56 4.24 -2.63
CA ILE A 23 -0.51 2.88 -2.09
C ILE A 23 -1.63 2.11 -2.77
N VAL A 24 -1.30 0.93 -3.32
CA VAL A 24 -2.29 0.03 -3.88
C VAL A 24 -2.45 -1.13 -2.91
N VAL A 25 -3.63 -1.28 -2.34
CA VAL A 25 -3.91 -2.31 -1.34
C VAL A 25 -4.89 -3.34 -1.88
N ASN A 26 -4.76 -4.57 -1.42
CA ASN A 26 -5.68 -5.64 -1.78
C ASN A 26 -6.07 -6.37 -0.50
N PRO A 27 -7.28 -6.11 0.04
CA PRO A 27 -7.70 -6.73 1.30
C PRO A 27 -7.95 -8.22 1.20
N LEU A 28 -8.23 -8.73 0.00
CA LEU A 28 -8.44 -10.17 -0.18
C LEU A 28 -7.13 -10.94 -0.17
N LEU A 29 -6.07 -10.36 -0.73
CA LEU A 29 -4.76 -10.99 -0.76
C LEU A 29 -3.88 -10.58 0.42
N GLY A 30 -4.25 -9.52 1.14
CA GLY A 30 -3.42 -9.01 2.22
C GLY A 30 -2.13 -8.40 1.71
N THR A 31 -2.19 -7.61 0.64
CA THR A 31 -1.00 -6.99 0.05
C THR A 31 -1.12 -5.47 0.02
N ALA A 32 0.02 -4.81 0.05
CA ALA A 32 0.11 -3.37 -0.10
C ALA A 32 1.34 -3.02 -0.94
N CYS A 33 1.13 -2.29 -2.03
CA CYS A 33 2.22 -1.82 -2.90
C CYS A 33 2.39 -0.33 -2.67
N VAL A 34 3.60 0.08 -2.30
CA VAL A 34 3.92 1.47 -1.98
C VAL A 34 4.80 2.04 -3.07
N ALA A 35 4.35 3.15 -3.68
CA ALA A 35 5.10 3.90 -4.67
C ALA A 35 5.53 5.23 -4.07
N TYR A 36 6.83 5.52 -4.11
CA TYR A 36 7.38 6.77 -3.60
C TYR A 36 7.53 7.80 -4.72
N LYS A 37 7.42 9.08 -4.38
CA LYS A 37 7.40 10.17 -5.38
C LYS A 37 8.70 10.29 -6.17
N ASP A 38 9.82 10.03 -5.52
CA ASP A 38 11.14 10.24 -6.12
C ASP A 38 11.80 8.95 -6.59
N SER A 39 11.01 7.91 -6.81
CA SER A 39 11.58 6.60 -7.15
C SER A 39 10.65 5.85 -8.11
N ASP A 40 11.26 5.07 -9.00
CA ASP A 40 10.55 4.13 -9.85
C ASP A 40 10.39 2.77 -9.18
N VAL A 41 10.88 2.64 -7.96
CA VAL A 41 10.81 1.39 -7.21
C VAL A 41 9.46 1.32 -6.48
N VAL A 42 8.83 0.17 -6.58
CA VAL A 42 7.59 -0.14 -5.86
C VAL A 42 7.90 -1.24 -4.85
N TYR A 43 7.45 -1.05 -3.63
CA TYR A 43 7.62 -2.04 -2.57
C TYR A 43 6.30 -2.75 -2.33
N LYS A 44 6.27 -4.06 -2.55
CA LYS A 44 5.07 -4.87 -2.34
C LYS A 44 5.22 -5.64 -1.02
N TYR A 45 4.34 -5.37 -0.09
CA TYR A 45 4.29 -6.03 1.21
C TYR A 45 3.20 -7.10 1.21
N SER A 46 3.49 -8.24 1.85
CA SER A 46 2.56 -9.36 1.99
C SER A 46 2.15 -9.49 3.45
N ASP A 47 1.12 -10.30 3.70
CA ASP A 47 0.62 -10.59 5.05
C ASP A 47 0.17 -9.34 5.80
N VAL A 48 -0.34 -8.36 5.06
CA VAL A 48 -0.89 -7.14 5.65
C VAL A 48 -2.27 -7.44 6.22
N PRO A 49 -2.50 -7.18 7.52
CA PRO A 49 -3.82 -7.44 8.11
C PRO A 49 -4.92 -6.65 7.40
N SER A 50 -6.01 -7.32 7.06
CA SER A 50 -7.12 -6.67 6.38
C SER A 50 -7.72 -5.53 7.21
N THR A 51 -7.71 -5.65 8.54
CA THR A 51 -8.18 -4.60 9.43
C THR A 51 -7.39 -3.31 9.25
N GLU A 52 -6.08 -3.41 9.05
CA GLU A 52 -5.24 -2.24 8.79
C GLU A 52 -5.49 -1.64 7.42
N ILE A 53 -5.76 -2.49 6.42
CA ILE A 53 -6.11 -2.00 5.08
C ILE A 53 -7.42 -1.22 5.14
N PHE A 54 -8.43 -1.75 5.82
CA PHE A 54 -9.71 -1.05 5.95
C PHE A 54 -9.57 0.23 6.78
N ARG A 55 -8.70 0.22 7.80
CA ARG A 55 -8.42 1.43 8.58
C ARG A 55 -7.86 2.53 7.68
N LEU A 56 -6.92 2.18 6.80
CA LEU A 56 -6.36 3.14 5.86
C LEU A 56 -7.42 3.72 4.93
N ILE A 57 -8.29 2.86 4.39
CA ILE A 57 -9.30 3.27 3.41
C ILE A 57 -10.37 4.17 4.07
N HIS A 58 -10.82 3.80 5.26
CA HIS A 58 -11.95 4.48 5.91
C HIS A 58 -11.56 5.68 6.76
N HIS A 59 -10.34 5.74 7.28
CA HIS A 59 -9.88 6.83 8.12
C HIS A 59 -8.96 7.76 7.34
N LYS A 60 -9.55 8.72 6.64
CA LYS A 60 -8.82 9.62 5.74
C LYS A 60 -7.92 10.62 6.46
N ASP A 61 -8.04 10.74 7.77
CA ASP A 61 -7.15 11.55 8.59
C ASP A 61 -5.78 10.90 8.85
N ILE A 62 -5.65 9.61 8.55
CA ILE A 62 -4.36 8.92 8.68
C ILE A 62 -3.51 9.25 7.46
N SER A 63 -2.31 9.78 7.67
CA SER A 63 -1.41 10.06 6.56
C SER A 63 -0.85 8.76 5.97
N LEU A 64 -0.56 8.77 4.67
CA LEU A 64 0.01 7.58 4.01
C LEU A 64 1.36 7.21 4.61
N GLY A 65 2.20 8.20 4.89
CA GLY A 65 3.51 7.95 5.49
C GLY A 65 3.42 7.34 6.86
N MET A 66 2.50 7.82 7.69
CA MET A 66 2.31 7.28 9.03
C MET A 66 1.84 5.83 8.98
N TRP A 67 0.88 5.52 8.11
CA TRP A 67 0.38 4.16 7.97
C TRP A 67 1.49 3.20 7.50
N VAL A 68 2.28 3.61 6.49
CA VAL A 68 3.39 2.79 6.00
C VAL A 68 4.39 2.52 7.11
N ASN A 69 4.77 3.54 7.88
CA ASN A 69 5.73 3.35 8.97
C ASN A 69 5.19 2.45 10.06
N GLN A 70 3.95 2.65 10.47
CA GLN A 70 3.36 1.92 11.60
C GLN A 70 3.00 0.48 11.24
N VAL A 71 2.49 0.27 10.05
CA VAL A 71 1.92 -1.03 9.67
C VAL A 71 2.91 -1.88 8.87
N LEU A 72 3.61 -1.27 7.92
CA LEU A 72 4.46 -2.03 7.01
C LEU A 72 5.90 -2.14 7.51
N LYS A 73 6.49 -1.04 7.94
CA LYS A 73 7.90 -1.03 8.30
C LYS A 73 8.17 -1.50 9.73
N ASN A 74 7.29 -1.17 10.67
CA ASN A 74 7.51 -1.52 12.08
C ASN A 74 7.12 -2.96 12.42
N THR A 75 6.44 -3.66 11.53
CA THR A 75 5.97 -5.02 11.80
C THR A 75 6.79 -6.09 11.09
N ASP A 76 7.87 -5.72 10.42
CA ASP A 76 8.75 -6.65 9.69
C ASP A 76 7.99 -7.54 8.70
N LEU A 77 7.00 -6.98 8.02
CA LEU A 77 6.25 -7.73 7.03
C LEU A 77 7.14 -8.11 5.85
N PRO A 78 6.93 -9.29 5.26
CA PRO A 78 7.65 -9.66 4.04
C PRO A 78 7.35 -8.66 2.92
N PHE A 79 8.38 -8.33 2.16
CA PHE A 79 8.18 -7.43 1.03
C PHE A 79 9.08 -7.78 -0.14
N LEU A 80 8.61 -7.43 -1.33
CA LEU A 80 9.37 -7.47 -2.57
C LEU A 80 9.62 -6.05 -3.04
N ARG A 81 10.84 -5.83 -3.53
CA ARG A 81 11.19 -4.57 -4.14
C ARG A 81 11.16 -4.74 -5.64
N GLU A 82 10.31 -3.99 -6.32
CA GLU A 82 10.14 -4.07 -7.76
C GLU A 82 10.44 -2.72 -8.39
N THR A 83 11.05 -2.74 -9.57
CA THR A 83 11.37 -1.52 -10.32
C THR A 83 10.60 -1.53 -11.62
N PHE A 84 9.57 -0.72 -11.70
CA PHE A 84 8.84 -0.51 -12.95
C PHE A 84 7.96 0.71 -12.83
N GLY A 85 7.63 1.27 -13.98
CA GLY A 85 6.63 2.32 -14.03
C GLY A 85 5.24 1.71 -14.08
N TYR A 86 4.32 2.33 -13.45
CA TYR A 86 2.92 1.96 -13.59
C TYR A 86 2.37 2.44 -14.91
#